data_f6567fd0129e6d7cf3f6180ef7e2d624
#
_entry.id   f6567fd0129e6d7cf3f6180ef7e2d624
#
_cell.length_a   1.000
_cell.length_b   1.000
_cell.length_c   1.000
_cell.angle_alpha   90.00
_cell.angle_beta   90.00
_cell.angle_gamma   90.00
#
_symmetry.space_group_name_H-M   'P 1'
#
loop_
_entity.id
_entity.type
_entity.pdbx_description
1 polymer ?
#
loop_
_entity_poly.entity_id
_entity_poly.type
_entity_poly.pdbx_seq_one_letter_code
_entity_poly.pdbx_strand_id
1 'polypeptide(L)'
;MRKSVTEFGLHLSQFKHKVLRMRAMDTTASGSAIANLGFAQLDLGRAVRTGDPEVVYGAGKTPDQIVAALARLREAHPDRAILATRVTADGREHCRRRLADVRVDDLGATVTVGEPPEAHGRVAVVCAGTSDLPVAGECVTTVRVFGAEPDLVVDVGVAGLHRLLAQRDRIAAADAIVAIAGMEAALPAVLGGLCGAPLIAVPTSVGYGWHMDGVTALLAMLNSCAPGVVTVNIDNGFGAGVAAARIARQSMAATTAIRSTS
;
A
#
# COMPACT_ATOMS: atom_id res chain seq x y z
N MET A 1 -20.63 -34.67 21.22
CA MET A 1 -20.62 -34.06 19.87
C MET A 1 -21.89 -33.28 19.61
N ARG A 2 -22.19 -32.18 20.35
CA ARG A 2 -23.39 -31.33 20.16
C ARG A 2 -23.10 -29.83 20.44
N LYS A 3 -21.89 -29.33 20.14
CA LYS A 3 -21.56 -27.88 20.32
C LYS A 3 -21.45 -27.04 19.02
N SER A 4 -21.61 -27.62 17.83
CA SER A 4 -21.29 -26.93 16.58
C SER A 4 -22.43 -26.13 15.93
N VAL A 5 -23.69 -26.40 16.26
CA VAL A 5 -24.84 -25.78 15.57
C VAL A 5 -25.20 -24.41 16.17
N THR A 6 -24.99 -24.22 17.46
CA THR A 6 -25.30 -22.96 18.17
C THR A 6 -24.26 -21.87 17.89
N GLU A 7 -22.98 -22.21 17.75
CA GLU A 7 -21.93 -21.23 17.40
C GLU A 7 -22.04 -20.75 15.95
N PHE A 8 -22.43 -21.64 15.03
CA PHE A 8 -22.66 -21.25 13.63
C PHE A 8 -23.88 -20.31 13.49
N GLY A 9 -24.91 -20.51 14.30
CA GLY A 9 -26.09 -19.63 14.37
C GLY A 9 -25.76 -18.24 14.88
N LEU A 10 -24.87 -18.10 15.88
CA LEU A 10 -24.42 -16.81 16.40
C LEU A 10 -23.59 -16.02 15.37
N HIS A 11 -22.70 -16.69 14.64
CA HIS A 11 -21.88 -16.05 13.59
C HIS A 11 -22.74 -15.55 12.43
N LEU A 12 -23.75 -16.33 12.00
CA LEU A 12 -24.70 -15.89 10.96
C LEU A 12 -25.57 -14.72 11.42
N SER A 13 -25.96 -14.69 12.68
CA SER A 13 -26.73 -13.57 13.28
C SER A 13 -25.88 -12.30 13.31
N GLN A 14 -24.63 -12.38 13.75
CA GLN A 14 -23.71 -11.23 13.76
C GLN A 14 -23.38 -10.74 12.34
N PHE A 15 -23.23 -11.64 11.38
CA PHE A 15 -23.03 -11.29 9.98
C PHE A 15 -24.28 -10.59 9.40
N LYS A 16 -25.48 -11.10 9.65
CA LYS A 16 -26.73 -10.44 9.25
C LYS A 16 -26.91 -9.06 9.90
N HIS A 17 -26.56 -8.91 11.18
CA HIS A 17 -26.60 -7.61 11.86
C HIS A 17 -25.59 -6.61 11.29
N LYS A 18 -24.41 -7.07 10.89
CA LYS A 18 -23.38 -6.24 10.25
C LYS A 18 -23.83 -5.78 8.85
N VAL A 19 -24.43 -6.69 8.07
CA VAL A 19 -24.99 -6.38 6.72
C VAL A 19 -26.24 -5.46 6.84
N LEU A 20 -27.09 -5.66 7.83
CA LEU A 20 -28.22 -4.78 8.10
C LEU A 20 -27.80 -3.39 8.59
N ARG A 21 -26.74 -3.28 9.42
CA ARG A 21 -26.16 -1.99 9.80
C ARG A 21 -25.55 -1.27 8.57
N MET A 22 -24.87 -1.99 7.67
CA MET A 22 -24.38 -1.39 6.41
C MET A 22 -25.53 -0.86 5.54
N ARG A 23 -26.68 -1.56 5.45
CA ARG A 23 -27.86 -1.08 4.73
C ARG A 23 -28.57 0.09 5.43
N ALA A 24 -28.56 0.13 6.77
CA ALA A 24 -29.17 1.23 7.53
C ALA A 24 -28.29 2.50 7.52
N MET A 25 -26.97 2.38 7.31
CA MET A 25 -26.07 3.54 7.16
C MET A 25 -26.23 4.22 5.78
N ASP A 26 -26.76 3.54 4.79
CA ASP A 26 -27.01 4.12 3.45
C ASP A 26 -28.21 5.10 3.41
N THR A 27 -29.02 5.19 4.48
CA THR A 27 -30.28 5.96 4.45
C THR A 27 -30.35 7.17 5.39
N THR A 28 -29.33 7.48 6.19
CA THR A 28 -29.41 8.56 7.20
C THR A 28 -28.28 9.58 7.22
N ALA A 29 -27.30 9.51 6.30
CA ALA A 29 -26.31 10.59 6.14
C ALA A 29 -26.71 11.45 4.94
N SER A 30 -27.10 12.69 5.16
CA SER A 30 -27.39 13.70 4.12
C SER A 30 -26.10 14.20 3.43
N GLY A 31 -25.43 13.31 2.73
CA GLY A 31 -24.29 13.57 1.86
C GLY A 31 -24.14 12.39 0.92
N SER A 32 -24.17 12.61 -0.39
CA SER A 32 -23.89 11.57 -1.37
C SER A 32 -22.54 10.92 -1.06
N ALA A 33 -22.51 9.59 -0.93
CA ALA A 33 -21.25 8.82 -0.80
C ALA A 33 -20.35 8.98 -2.02
N ILE A 34 -20.82 9.68 -3.06
CA ILE A 34 -20.15 9.96 -4.33
C ILE A 34 -20.14 11.48 -4.56
N ALA A 35 -18.96 12.04 -4.87
CA ALA A 35 -18.83 13.40 -5.34
C ALA A 35 -18.56 13.44 -6.86
N ASN A 36 -19.44 14.08 -7.61
CA ASN A 36 -19.29 14.26 -9.04
C ASN A 36 -18.54 15.57 -9.32
N LEU A 37 -17.35 15.47 -9.93
CA LEU A 37 -16.53 16.60 -10.37
C LEU A 37 -16.67 16.90 -11.88
N GLY A 38 -17.61 16.26 -12.58
CA GLY A 38 -17.78 16.36 -14.02
C GLY A 38 -16.83 15.43 -14.80
N PHE A 39 -15.55 15.49 -14.49
CA PHE A 39 -14.52 14.60 -15.09
C PHE A 39 -14.26 13.32 -14.29
N ALA A 40 -14.70 13.22 -13.04
CA ALA A 40 -14.53 12.08 -12.17
C ALA A 40 -15.69 11.97 -11.16
N GLN A 41 -15.93 10.75 -10.69
CA GLN A 41 -16.80 10.47 -9.55
C GLN A 41 -15.94 9.92 -8.41
N LEU A 42 -15.84 10.67 -7.32
CA LEU A 42 -15.06 10.27 -6.16
C LEU A 42 -15.89 9.48 -5.17
N ASP A 43 -15.33 8.39 -4.67
CA ASP A 43 -15.94 7.50 -3.69
C ASP A 43 -15.65 7.97 -2.26
N LEU A 44 -16.45 8.90 -1.77
CA LEU A 44 -16.31 9.45 -0.42
C LEU A 44 -16.62 8.42 0.68
N GLY A 45 -17.37 7.36 0.36
CA GLY A 45 -17.73 6.30 1.30
C GLY A 45 -16.70 5.17 1.41
N ARG A 46 -15.58 5.22 0.68
CA ARG A 46 -14.59 4.14 0.67
C ARG A 46 -14.01 3.86 2.04
N ALA A 47 -13.65 4.88 2.81
CA ALA A 47 -13.06 4.73 4.14
C ALA A 47 -13.95 3.92 5.10
N VAL A 48 -15.27 4.09 5.02
CA VAL A 48 -16.24 3.33 5.84
C VAL A 48 -16.25 1.85 5.47
N ARG A 49 -16.12 1.53 4.18
CA ARG A 49 -16.16 0.14 3.68
C ARG A 49 -14.84 -0.59 3.79
N THR A 50 -13.72 0.11 3.56
CA THR A 50 -12.40 -0.53 3.43
C THR A 50 -11.40 -0.14 4.51
N GLY A 51 -11.74 0.85 5.35
CA GLY A 51 -10.86 1.43 6.37
C GLY A 51 -9.94 2.52 5.86
N ASP A 52 -9.84 2.73 4.53
CA ASP A 52 -8.90 3.66 3.92
C ASP A 52 -9.62 4.56 2.89
N PRO A 53 -9.30 5.87 2.79
CA PRO A 53 -9.89 6.77 1.79
C PRO A 53 -9.58 6.37 0.35
N GLU A 54 -10.27 6.99 -0.60
CA GLU A 54 -9.92 6.87 -2.00
C GLU A 54 -8.56 7.50 -2.29
N VAL A 55 -7.81 6.88 -3.22
CA VAL A 55 -6.52 7.36 -3.71
C VAL A 55 -6.65 7.83 -5.15
N VAL A 56 -6.07 8.98 -5.46
CA VAL A 56 -6.10 9.57 -6.79
C VAL A 56 -4.99 8.96 -7.66
N TYR A 57 -5.35 8.30 -8.74
CA TYR A 57 -4.39 7.89 -9.78
C TYR A 57 -4.11 9.10 -10.68
N GLY A 58 -2.90 9.67 -10.60
CA GLY A 58 -2.55 10.93 -11.25
C GLY A 58 -2.26 10.81 -12.75
N ALA A 59 -1.78 9.64 -13.22
CA ALA A 59 -1.46 9.48 -14.64
C ALA A 59 -2.70 9.72 -15.53
N GLY A 60 -2.50 10.50 -16.59
CA GLY A 60 -3.58 10.88 -17.52
C GLY A 60 -4.52 11.96 -17.03
N LYS A 61 -4.34 12.50 -15.82
CA LYS A 61 -5.10 13.67 -15.31
C LYS A 61 -4.33 14.96 -15.53
N THR A 62 -5.06 16.05 -15.73
CA THR A 62 -4.47 17.38 -15.73
C THR A 62 -4.10 17.81 -14.31
N PRO A 63 -3.16 18.76 -14.11
CA PRO A 63 -2.82 19.30 -12.80
C PRO A 63 -4.03 19.81 -12.01
N ASP A 64 -4.96 20.54 -12.66
CA ASP A 64 -6.17 21.05 -12.02
C ASP A 64 -7.13 19.92 -11.60
N GLN A 65 -7.23 18.85 -12.37
CA GLN A 65 -8.03 17.67 -12.01
C GLN A 65 -7.50 16.98 -10.76
N ILE A 66 -6.16 16.88 -10.64
CA ILE A 66 -5.51 16.28 -9.46
C ILE A 66 -5.79 17.15 -8.23
N VAL A 67 -5.59 18.46 -8.31
CA VAL A 67 -5.87 19.41 -7.23
C VAL A 67 -7.33 19.33 -6.79
N ALA A 68 -8.28 19.37 -7.74
CA ALA A 68 -9.71 19.31 -7.44
C ALA A 68 -10.10 18.00 -6.74
N ALA A 69 -9.57 16.87 -7.19
CA ALA A 69 -9.83 15.57 -6.58
C ALA A 69 -9.26 15.48 -5.15
N LEU A 70 -7.99 15.88 -4.95
CA LEU A 70 -7.34 15.89 -3.64
C LEU A 70 -8.06 16.81 -2.66
N ALA A 71 -8.40 18.04 -3.08
CA ALA A 71 -9.11 19.00 -2.25
C ALA A 71 -10.48 18.45 -1.80
N ARG A 72 -11.25 17.87 -2.73
CA ARG A 72 -12.57 17.33 -2.42
C ARG A 72 -12.52 16.12 -1.49
N LEU A 73 -11.55 15.22 -1.67
CA LEU A 73 -11.33 14.10 -0.76
C LEU A 73 -10.88 14.57 0.63
N ARG A 74 -10.01 15.60 0.70
CA ARG A 74 -9.56 16.19 1.96
C ARG A 74 -10.69 16.83 2.75
N GLU A 75 -11.60 17.53 2.08
CA GLU A 75 -12.82 18.06 2.71
C GLU A 75 -13.70 16.97 3.31
N ALA A 76 -13.85 15.83 2.62
CA ALA A 76 -14.65 14.70 3.09
C ALA A 76 -13.99 13.92 4.23
N HIS A 77 -12.66 13.96 4.32
CA HIS A 77 -11.86 13.21 5.29
C HIS A 77 -10.85 14.14 6.00
N PRO A 78 -11.29 15.11 6.82
CA PRO A 78 -10.41 16.10 7.44
C PRO A 78 -9.41 15.53 8.45
N ASP A 79 -9.64 14.33 8.94
CA ASP A 79 -8.82 13.56 9.89
C ASP A 79 -7.90 12.52 9.21
N ARG A 80 -7.88 12.48 7.87
CA ARG A 80 -7.12 11.48 7.11
C ARG A 80 -6.18 12.14 6.10
N ALA A 81 -5.00 11.57 5.90
CA ALA A 81 -4.18 11.91 4.75
C ALA A 81 -4.79 11.38 3.46
N ILE A 82 -4.76 12.19 2.41
CA ILE A 82 -5.21 11.83 1.07
C ILE A 82 -4.00 11.72 0.14
N LEU A 83 -3.94 10.64 -0.63
CA LEU A 83 -2.82 10.30 -1.49
C LEU A 83 -3.20 10.43 -2.97
N ALA A 84 -2.29 10.99 -3.76
CA ALA A 84 -2.25 10.80 -5.21
C ALA A 84 -0.92 10.13 -5.60
N THR A 85 -0.99 9.15 -6.51
CA THR A 85 0.19 8.44 -7.04
C THR A 85 0.38 8.71 -8.51
N ARG A 86 1.59 8.47 -9.03
CA ARG A 86 1.95 8.66 -10.45
C ARG A 86 1.60 10.05 -10.97
N VAL A 87 1.87 11.05 -10.15
CA VAL A 87 1.64 12.44 -10.49
C VAL A 87 2.83 12.97 -11.28
N THR A 88 2.57 13.60 -12.44
CA THR A 88 3.62 14.20 -13.27
C THR A 88 4.35 15.31 -12.52
N ALA A 89 5.57 15.67 -12.96
CA ALA A 89 6.35 16.74 -12.34
C ALA A 89 5.59 18.08 -12.31
N ASP A 90 4.93 18.45 -13.41
CA ASP A 90 4.08 19.65 -13.48
C ASP A 90 2.87 19.55 -12.53
N GLY A 91 2.23 18.38 -12.46
CA GLY A 91 1.13 18.13 -11.51
C GLY A 91 1.57 18.27 -10.05
N ARG A 92 2.75 17.75 -9.69
CA ARG A 92 3.32 17.89 -8.34
C ARG A 92 3.60 19.36 -7.98
N GLU A 93 4.23 20.08 -8.89
CA GLU A 93 4.51 21.50 -8.70
C GLU A 93 3.22 22.33 -8.62
N HIS A 94 2.21 22.00 -9.41
CA HIS A 94 0.90 22.63 -9.34
C HIS A 94 0.21 22.39 -7.99
N CYS A 95 0.28 21.15 -7.46
CA CYS A 95 -0.22 20.82 -6.13
C CYS A 95 0.50 21.62 -5.02
N ARG A 96 1.83 21.79 -5.08
CA ARG A 96 2.59 22.61 -4.11
C ARG A 96 2.06 24.05 -4.03
N ARG A 97 1.68 24.63 -5.17
CA ARG A 97 1.20 26.01 -5.23
C ARG A 97 -0.26 26.18 -4.83
N ARG A 98 -1.08 25.14 -4.95
CA ARG A 98 -2.55 25.23 -4.85
C ARG A 98 -3.15 24.60 -3.60
N LEU A 99 -2.45 23.70 -2.95
CA LEU A 99 -2.95 22.97 -1.78
C LEU A 99 -2.17 23.36 -0.52
N ALA A 100 -2.89 23.55 0.58
CA ALA A 100 -2.30 23.62 1.91
C ALA A 100 -1.95 22.23 2.43
N ASP A 101 -1.04 22.13 3.41
CA ASP A 101 -0.62 20.89 4.08
C ASP A 101 -0.22 19.76 3.11
N VAL A 102 0.38 20.16 1.96
CA VAL A 102 0.81 19.24 0.92
C VAL A 102 2.26 18.79 1.13
N ARG A 103 2.47 17.49 1.01
CA ARG A 103 3.80 16.86 0.91
C ARG A 103 3.94 16.21 -0.44
N VAL A 104 5.08 16.43 -1.08
CA VAL A 104 5.39 15.88 -2.39
C VAL A 104 6.67 15.06 -2.29
N ASP A 105 6.58 13.81 -2.74
CA ASP A 105 7.76 12.99 -3.01
C ASP A 105 8.01 12.98 -4.52
N ASP A 106 9.09 13.64 -4.93
CA ASP A 106 9.44 13.75 -6.34
C ASP A 106 9.96 12.43 -6.91
N LEU A 107 10.61 11.61 -6.09
CA LEU A 107 11.15 10.32 -6.50
C LEU A 107 10.01 9.29 -6.69
N GLY A 108 9.12 9.16 -5.71
CA GLY A 108 7.96 8.26 -5.78
C GLY A 108 6.80 8.80 -6.60
N ALA A 109 6.94 10.02 -7.18
CA ALA A 109 5.90 10.69 -7.97
C ALA A 109 4.55 10.76 -7.24
N THR A 110 4.56 11.04 -5.94
CA THR A 110 3.37 11.07 -5.08
C THR A 110 3.09 12.46 -4.51
N VAL A 111 1.83 12.70 -4.19
CA VAL A 111 1.35 13.89 -3.48
C VAL A 111 0.46 13.42 -2.33
N THR A 112 0.74 13.91 -1.12
CA THR A 112 -0.06 13.66 0.08
C THR A 112 -0.59 14.98 0.62
N VAL A 113 -1.87 15.04 0.98
CA VAL A 113 -2.50 16.21 1.61
C VAL A 113 -3.01 15.81 2.99
N GLY A 114 -2.60 16.56 4.01
CA GLY A 114 -2.89 16.26 5.41
C GLY A 114 -1.88 15.31 6.05
N GLU A 115 -2.03 15.11 7.37
CA GLU A 115 -1.14 14.27 8.16
C GLU A 115 -1.48 12.79 8.02
N PRO A 116 -0.49 11.91 7.77
CA PRO A 116 -0.67 10.48 7.88
C PRO A 116 -1.14 10.09 9.28
N PRO A 117 -1.91 9.00 9.41
CA PRO A 117 -2.31 8.50 10.72
C PRO A 117 -1.10 7.99 11.51
N GLU A 118 -1.28 7.79 12.83
CA GLU A 118 -0.29 7.12 13.66
C GLU A 118 0.05 5.74 13.07
N ALA A 119 1.35 5.43 13.02
CA ALA A 119 1.83 4.19 12.43
C ALA A 119 1.63 3.01 13.39
N HIS A 120 1.07 1.92 12.88
CA HIS A 120 0.91 0.65 13.58
C HIS A 120 1.56 -0.47 12.77
N GLY A 121 2.61 -1.07 13.34
CA GLY A 121 3.42 -2.08 12.68
C GLY A 121 4.42 -1.51 11.69
N ARG A 122 5.39 -2.34 11.29
CA ARG A 122 6.53 -1.97 10.46
C ARG A 122 6.57 -2.76 9.16
N VAL A 123 6.83 -2.07 8.05
CA VAL A 123 6.99 -2.66 6.72
C VAL A 123 8.42 -2.42 6.22
N ALA A 124 9.19 -3.49 6.01
CA ALA A 124 10.47 -3.38 5.32
C ALA A 124 10.23 -3.23 3.80
N VAL A 125 10.60 -2.08 3.24
CA VAL A 125 10.59 -1.83 1.79
C VAL A 125 12.00 -2.00 1.27
N VAL A 126 12.25 -3.10 0.55
CA VAL A 126 13.59 -3.53 0.15
C VAL A 126 13.72 -3.46 -1.36
N CYS A 127 14.63 -2.65 -1.89
CA CYS A 127 14.87 -2.56 -3.33
C CYS A 127 16.26 -3.08 -3.75
N ALA A 128 16.29 -3.77 -4.90
CA ALA A 128 17.50 -4.41 -5.42
C ALA A 128 18.53 -3.39 -5.86
N GLY A 129 18.12 -2.36 -6.58
CA GLY A 129 18.99 -1.33 -7.09
C GLY A 129 18.45 0.08 -6.88
N THR A 130 19.30 1.07 -7.13
CA THR A 130 18.89 2.49 -7.03
C THR A 130 17.92 2.90 -8.15
N SER A 131 17.90 2.18 -9.27
CA SER A 131 16.93 2.38 -10.35
C SER A 131 15.49 1.97 -9.95
N ASP A 132 15.34 1.16 -8.91
CA ASP A 132 14.02 0.75 -8.36
C ASP A 132 13.44 1.78 -7.37
N LEU A 133 14.20 2.81 -7.02
CA LEU A 133 13.80 3.83 -6.03
C LEU A 133 12.49 4.56 -6.35
N PRO A 134 12.12 4.86 -7.61
CA PRO A 134 10.81 5.46 -7.89
C PRO A 134 9.64 4.59 -7.41
N VAL A 135 9.71 3.28 -7.65
CA VAL A 135 8.69 2.31 -7.19
C VAL A 135 8.73 2.15 -5.67
N ALA A 136 9.93 2.14 -5.08
CA ALA A 136 10.11 2.09 -3.64
C ALA A 136 9.56 3.36 -2.95
N GLY A 137 9.75 4.55 -3.51
CA GLY A 137 9.20 5.82 -3.01
C GLY A 137 7.67 5.83 -3.03
N GLU A 138 7.04 5.37 -4.12
CA GLU A 138 5.59 5.19 -4.18
C GLU A 138 5.11 4.24 -3.07
N CYS A 139 5.81 3.14 -2.86
CA CYS A 139 5.50 2.17 -1.80
C CYS A 139 5.66 2.78 -0.40
N VAL A 140 6.77 3.44 -0.09
CA VAL A 140 7.06 4.08 1.20
C VAL A 140 5.99 5.11 1.55
N THR A 141 5.65 6.00 0.62
CA THR A 141 4.60 6.99 0.83
C THR A 141 3.24 6.33 1.08
N THR A 142 2.93 5.29 0.31
CA THR A 142 1.69 4.52 0.47
C THR A 142 1.62 3.85 1.85
N VAL A 143 2.66 3.16 2.27
CA VAL A 143 2.73 2.50 3.59
C VAL A 143 2.46 3.49 4.71
N ARG A 144 3.08 4.68 4.65
CA ARG A 144 2.91 5.74 5.65
C ARG A 144 1.48 6.28 5.68
N VAL A 145 0.91 6.61 4.53
CA VAL A 145 -0.47 7.12 4.42
C VAL A 145 -1.49 6.08 4.87
N PHE A 146 -1.17 4.80 4.69
CA PHE A 146 -2.02 3.68 5.12
C PHE A 146 -1.72 3.23 6.57
N GLY A 147 -0.98 4.01 7.36
CA GLY A 147 -0.84 3.86 8.81
C GLY A 147 0.08 2.73 9.25
N ALA A 148 1.16 2.49 8.53
CA ALA A 148 2.27 1.65 9.00
C ALA A 148 3.61 2.39 8.84
N GLU A 149 4.64 1.96 9.58
CA GLU A 149 5.98 2.56 9.53
C GLU A 149 6.79 1.90 8.40
N PRO A 150 7.18 2.63 7.34
CA PRO A 150 8.04 2.12 6.30
C PRO A 150 9.51 2.17 6.71
N ASP A 151 10.22 1.07 6.55
CA ASP A 151 11.67 0.96 6.74
C ASP A 151 12.34 0.65 5.40
N LEU A 152 12.92 1.68 4.76
CA LEU A 152 13.50 1.57 3.43
C LEU A 152 14.93 1.01 3.48
N VAL A 153 15.18 -0.08 2.76
CA VAL A 153 16.48 -0.72 2.57
C VAL A 153 16.83 -0.69 1.08
N VAL A 154 17.91 0.00 0.73
CA VAL A 154 18.26 0.33 -0.65
C VAL A 154 19.52 -0.41 -1.09
N ASP A 155 19.57 -0.75 -2.40
CA ASP A 155 20.76 -1.26 -3.09
C ASP A 155 21.30 -2.56 -2.48
N VAL A 156 20.41 -3.52 -2.22
CA VAL A 156 20.73 -4.84 -1.67
C VAL A 156 20.46 -5.97 -2.68
N GLY A 157 20.69 -5.69 -3.97
CA GLY A 157 20.56 -6.69 -5.03
C GLY A 157 21.44 -7.91 -4.83
N VAL A 158 20.99 -9.05 -5.33
CA VAL A 158 21.63 -10.38 -5.12
C VAL A 158 23.04 -10.49 -5.72
N ALA A 159 23.40 -9.65 -6.69
CA ALA A 159 24.77 -9.56 -7.22
C ALA A 159 25.79 -9.12 -6.14
N GLY A 160 25.33 -8.44 -5.10
CA GLY A 160 26.11 -8.13 -3.91
C GLY A 160 25.46 -8.73 -2.66
N LEU A 161 25.28 -10.05 -2.62
CA LEU A 161 24.54 -10.77 -1.59
C LEU A 161 24.95 -10.41 -0.16
N HIS A 162 26.23 -10.12 0.07
CA HIS A 162 26.75 -9.67 1.38
C HIS A 162 26.05 -8.40 1.90
N ARG A 163 25.64 -7.49 1.01
CA ARG A 163 24.89 -6.26 1.37
C ARG A 163 23.50 -6.62 1.91
N LEU A 164 22.81 -7.55 1.26
CA LEU A 164 21.52 -8.06 1.71
C LEU A 164 21.66 -8.78 3.06
N LEU A 165 22.64 -9.67 3.19
CA LEU A 165 22.86 -10.43 4.41
C LEU A 165 23.18 -9.52 5.62
N ALA A 166 23.88 -8.40 5.40
CA ALA A 166 24.14 -7.40 6.44
C ALA A 166 22.86 -6.69 6.94
N GLN A 167 21.77 -6.68 6.17
CA GLN A 167 20.48 -6.09 6.54
C GLN A 167 19.44 -7.13 6.98
N ARG A 168 19.78 -8.41 6.99
CA ARG A 168 18.83 -9.52 7.21
C ARG A 168 18.01 -9.33 8.49
N ASP A 169 18.65 -9.10 9.61
CA ASP A 169 17.96 -9.04 10.91
C ASP A 169 17.05 -7.81 11.01
N ARG A 170 17.46 -6.69 10.41
CA ARG A 170 16.64 -5.49 10.26
C ARG A 170 15.38 -5.76 9.43
N ILE A 171 15.52 -6.47 8.30
CA ILE A 171 14.42 -6.82 7.41
C ILE A 171 13.50 -7.85 8.08
N ALA A 172 14.06 -8.88 8.68
CA ALA A 172 13.31 -9.96 9.34
C ALA A 172 12.48 -9.51 10.55
N ALA A 173 12.82 -8.36 11.15
CA ALA A 173 12.08 -7.79 12.28
C ALA A 173 10.81 -7.01 11.85
N ALA A 174 10.49 -6.92 10.55
CA ALA A 174 9.29 -6.27 10.06
C ALA A 174 8.06 -7.20 10.10
N ASP A 175 6.86 -6.61 10.21
CA ASP A 175 5.58 -7.34 10.17
C ASP A 175 5.20 -7.78 8.75
N ALA A 176 5.72 -7.06 7.74
CA ALA A 176 5.60 -7.42 6.32
C ALA A 176 6.83 -6.91 5.55
N ILE A 177 7.15 -7.58 4.44
CA ILE A 177 8.25 -7.21 3.56
C ILE A 177 7.70 -6.90 2.18
N VAL A 178 8.13 -5.79 1.59
CA VAL A 178 7.94 -5.49 0.16
C VAL A 178 9.30 -5.59 -0.52
N ALA A 179 9.47 -6.53 -1.44
CA ALA A 179 10.71 -6.75 -2.19
C ALA A 179 10.55 -6.27 -3.64
N ILE A 180 11.31 -5.25 -4.03
CA ILE A 180 11.21 -4.54 -5.29
C ILE A 180 12.45 -4.84 -6.14
N ALA A 181 12.28 -5.40 -7.33
CA ALA A 181 13.39 -5.79 -8.20
C ALA A 181 12.96 -5.83 -9.67
N GLY A 182 13.85 -5.35 -10.53
CA GLY A 182 13.81 -5.56 -11.98
C GLY A 182 14.71 -6.71 -12.42
N MET A 183 15.21 -6.67 -13.64
CA MET A 183 16.09 -7.66 -14.24
C MET A 183 15.50 -9.08 -14.16
N GLU A 184 16.22 -10.02 -13.52
CA GLU A 184 15.83 -11.41 -13.27
C GLU A 184 15.03 -11.60 -11.98
N ALA A 185 14.85 -10.53 -11.19
CA ALA A 185 14.01 -10.48 -9.99
C ALA A 185 14.31 -11.55 -8.93
N ALA A 186 15.56 -11.88 -8.69
CA ALA A 186 15.96 -12.93 -7.75
C ALA A 186 15.83 -12.51 -6.26
N LEU A 187 15.80 -11.21 -5.95
CA LEU A 187 15.75 -10.69 -4.57
C LEU A 187 14.57 -11.25 -3.75
N PRO A 188 13.31 -11.30 -4.24
CA PRO A 188 12.19 -11.84 -3.46
C PRO A 188 12.36 -13.31 -3.09
N ALA A 189 12.90 -14.13 -4.00
CA ALA A 189 13.13 -15.54 -3.73
C ALA A 189 14.18 -15.75 -2.62
N VAL A 190 15.24 -14.94 -2.62
CA VAL A 190 16.27 -14.98 -1.57
C VAL A 190 15.69 -14.52 -0.23
N LEU A 191 14.95 -13.41 -0.19
CA LEU A 191 14.29 -12.93 1.03
C LEU A 191 13.27 -13.92 1.58
N GLY A 192 12.49 -14.59 0.72
CA GLY A 192 11.54 -15.61 1.11
C GLY A 192 12.19 -16.85 1.74
N GLY A 193 13.47 -17.11 1.42
CA GLY A 193 14.28 -18.14 2.09
C GLY A 193 14.97 -17.70 3.39
N LEU A 194 15.05 -16.37 3.63
CA LEU A 194 15.75 -15.80 4.78
C LEU A 194 14.83 -15.25 5.88
N CYS A 195 13.60 -14.88 5.54
CA CYS A 195 12.67 -14.18 6.43
C CYS A 195 11.31 -14.88 6.48
N GLY A 196 10.70 -14.93 7.68
CA GLY A 196 9.39 -15.56 7.89
C GLY A 196 8.20 -14.61 7.79
N ALA A 197 8.43 -13.30 7.62
CA ALA A 197 7.34 -12.32 7.46
C ALA A 197 6.67 -12.45 6.08
N PRO A 198 5.36 -12.16 5.95
CA PRO A 198 4.67 -12.11 4.66
C PRO A 198 5.42 -11.21 3.68
N LEU A 199 5.67 -11.71 2.44
CA LEU A 199 6.49 -11.06 1.45
C LEU A 199 5.68 -10.73 0.20
N ILE A 200 5.63 -9.44 -0.15
CA ILE A 200 5.01 -8.92 -1.37
C ILE A 200 6.13 -8.55 -2.35
N ALA A 201 6.18 -9.24 -3.48
CA ALA A 201 7.15 -9.02 -4.54
C ALA A 201 6.60 -8.03 -5.58
N VAL A 202 7.39 -7.01 -5.90
CA VAL A 202 7.07 -5.98 -6.89
C VAL A 202 8.07 -6.08 -8.04
N PRO A 203 7.69 -6.63 -9.19
CA PRO A 203 8.52 -6.57 -10.38
C PRO A 203 8.59 -5.12 -10.87
N THR A 204 9.77 -4.69 -11.34
CA THR A 204 9.93 -3.36 -11.95
C THR A 204 10.24 -3.48 -13.43
N SER A 205 9.92 -2.41 -14.17
CA SER A 205 10.28 -2.26 -15.59
C SER A 205 11.76 -1.93 -15.80
N VAL A 206 12.55 -1.95 -14.73
CA VAL A 206 14.01 -1.74 -14.78
C VAL A 206 14.70 -2.94 -15.39
N GLY A 207 15.46 -2.71 -16.45
CA GLY A 207 16.21 -3.78 -17.10
C GLY A 207 16.67 -3.43 -18.51
N TYR A 208 17.25 -4.42 -19.18
CA TYR A 208 17.67 -4.35 -20.57
C TYR A 208 17.58 -5.74 -21.24
N GLY A 209 17.77 -5.79 -22.55
CA GLY A 209 17.69 -7.05 -23.31
C GLY A 209 16.29 -7.68 -23.25
N TRP A 210 16.20 -8.90 -22.79
CA TRP A 210 14.94 -9.66 -22.69
C TRP A 210 14.09 -9.33 -21.44
N HIS A 211 14.26 -8.18 -20.81
CA HIS A 211 13.47 -7.78 -19.66
C HIS A 211 11.99 -7.49 -19.98
N MET A 212 11.67 -7.15 -21.25
CA MET A 212 10.32 -6.91 -21.78
C MET A 212 9.48 -6.01 -20.86
N ASP A 213 9.99 -4.83 -20.52
CA ASP A 213 9.35 -3.84 -19.65
C ASP A 213 8.84 -4.42 -18.30
N GLY A 214 9.64 -5.34 -17.73
CA GLY A 214 9.37 -5.96 -16.45
C GLY A 214 8.61 -7.30 -16.51
N VAL A 215 8.20 -7.77 -17.69
CA VAL A 215 7.51 -9.07 -17.83
C VAL A 215 8.41 -10.23 -17.37
N THR A 216 9.70 -10.20 -17.68
CA THR A 216 10.67 -11.21 -17.19
C THR A 216 10.70 -11.23 -15.67
N ALA A 217 10.78 -10.06 -15.02
CA ALA A 217 10.75 -9.94 -13.56
C ALA A 217 9.44 -10.48 -12.99
N LEU A 218 8.29 -10.14 -13.59
CA LEU A 218 6.97 -10.61 -13.20
C LEU A 218 6.88 -12.16 -13.27
N LEU A 219 7.28 -12.74 -14.37
CA LEU A 219 7.24 -14.20 -14.56
C LEU A 219 8.16 -14.93 -13.59
N ALA A 220 9.37 -14.40 -13.34
CA ALA A 220 10.28 -14.95 -12.36
C ALA A 220 9.69 -14.94 -10.94
N MET A 221 9.06 -13.83 -10.52
CA MET A 221 8.41 -13.73 -9.21
C MET A 221 7.19 -14.66 -9.09
N LEU A 222 6.35 -14.75 -10.13
CA LEU A 222 5.19 -15.66 -10.15
C LEU A 222 5.60 -17.13 -10.10
N ASN A 223 6.78 -17.47 -10.61
CA ASN A 223 7.33 -18.83 -10.62
C ASN A 223 8.33 -19.07 -9.48
N SER A 224 8.34 -18.21 -8.45
CA SER A 224 9.24 -18.37 -7.30
C SER A 224 8.98 -19.68 -6.56
N CYS A 225 10.03 -20.42 -6.23
CA CYS A 225 9.96 -21.63 -5.39
C CYS A 225 9.92 -21.29 -3.88
N ALA A 226 10.20 -20.04 -3.50
CA ALA A 226 10.16 -19.62 -2.10
C ALA A 226 8.72 -19.52 -1.60
N PRO A 227 8.33 -20.24 -0.54
CA PRO A 227 6.97 -20.18 -0.03
C PRO A 227 6.65 -18.82 0.57
N GLY A 228 5.40 -18.35 0.41
CA GLY A 228 4.94 -17.07 0.99
C GLY A 228 5.23 -15.83 0.14
N VAL A 229 5.85 -15.97 -1.02
CA VAL A 229 6.03 -14.86 -1.97
C VAL A 229 4.72 -14.61 -2.73
N VAL A 230 4.14 -13.43 -2.58
CA VAL A 230 2.95 -12.97 -3.32
C VAL A 230 3.37 -11.85 -4.26
N THR A 231 2.95 -11.90 -5.52
CA THR A 231 3.41 -10.95 -6.53
C THR A 231 2.30 -9.98 -6.91
N VAL A 232 2.63 -8.69 -7.00
CA VAL A 232 1.75 -7.66 -7.57
C VAL A 232 2.13 -7.35 -9.02
N ASN A 233 1.42 -6.42 -9.67
CA ASN A 233 1.71 -6.01 -11.04
C ASN A 233 3.04 -5.24 -11.14
N ILE A 234 3.58 -5.11 -12.36
CA ILE A 234 4.81 -4.38 -12.68
C ILE A 234 4.68 -2.92 -12.22
N ASP A 235 5.74 -2.40 -11.58
CA ASP A 235 5.85 -1.03 -11.05
C ASP A 235 4.73 -0.65 -10.06
N ASN A 236 4.05 -1.63 -9.43
CA ASN A 236 2.93 -1.36 -8.55
C ASN A 236 3.37 -1.22 -7.08
N GLY A 237 4.17 -0.20 -6.79
CA GLY A 237 4.57 0.16 -5.43
C GLY A 237 3.37 0.49 -4.54
N PHE A 238 2.35 1.16 -5.12
CA PHE A 238 1.10 1.47 -4.43
C PHE A 238 0.36 0.21 -3.95
N GLY A 239 0.08 -0.74 -4.85
CA GLY A 239 -0.65 -1.96 -4.48
C GLY A 239 0.07 -2.79 -3.42
N ALA A 240 1.40 -2.90 -3.53
CA ALA A 240 2.23 -3.57 -2.54
C ALA A 240 2.20 -2.84 -1.19
N GLY A 241 2.33 -1.51 -1.20
CA GLY A 241 2.28 -0.67 0.00
C GLY A 241 0.95 -0.80 0.74
N VAL A 242 -0.20 -0.80 0.02
CA VAL A 242 -1.53 -1.02 0.62
C VAL A 242 -1.61 -2.40 1.28
N ALA A 243 -1.20 -3.46 0.58
CA ALA A 243 -1.25 -4.82 1.10
C ALA A 243 -0.38 -4.98 2.35
N ALA A 244 0.88 -4.51 2.29
CA ALA A 244 1.83 -4.59 3.39
C ALA A 244 1.37 -3.79 4.62
N ALA A 245 0.90 -2.55 4.44
CA ALA A 245 0.40 -1.72 5.54
C ALA A 245 -0.81 -2.35 6.24
N ARG A 246 -1.73 -2.97 5.49
CA ARG A 246 -2.88 -3.68 6.07
C ARG A 246 -2.46 -4.89 6.88
N ILE A 247 -1.46 -5.66 6.41
CA ILE A 247 -0.89 -6.80 7.16
C ILE A 247 -0.25 -6.31 8.46
N ALA A 248 0.61 -5.28 8.39
CA ALA A 248 1.33 -4.75 9.54
C ALA A 248 0.37 -4.21 10.62
N ARG A 249 -0.68 -3.46 10.23
CA ARG A 249 -1.70 -2.96 11.17
C ARG A 249 -2.47 -4.09 11.87
N GLN A 250 -2.77 -5.19 11.16
CA GLN A 250 -3.50 -6.32 11.72
C GLN A 250 -2.66 -7.12 12.72
N SER A 251 -1.36 -7.29 12.48
CA SER A 251 -0.46 -8.01 13.38
C SER A 251 -0.37 -7.33 14.76
N MET A 252 -0.31 -5.99 14.78
CA MET A 252 -0.29 -5.20 16.02
C MET A 252 -1.63 -5.26 16.77
N ALA A 253 -2.75 -5.23 16.08
CA ALA A 253 -4.08 -5.33 16.70
C ALA A 253 -4.26 -6.68 17.41
N ALA A 254 -3.81 -7.78 16.80
CA ALA A 254 -3.84 -9.11 17.40
C ALA A 254 -2.95 -9.19 18.66
N THR A 255 -1.75 -8.63 18.63
CA THR A 255 -0.81 -8.62 19.77
C THR A 255 -1.38 -7.83 20.95
N THR A 256 -2.03 -6.70 20.70
CA THR A 256 -2.66 -5.88 21.75
C THR A 256 -3.85 -6.59 22.38
N ALA A 257 -4.69 -7.27 21.60
CA ALA A 257 -5.82 -8.03 22.08
C ALA A 257 -5.39 -9.19 23.02
N ILE A 258 -4.32 -9.90 22.68
CA ILE A 258 -3.79 -11.00 23.52
C ILE A 258 -3.27 -10.45 24.85
N ARG A 259 -2.57 -9.32 24.86
CA ARG A 259 -2.02 -8.71 26.09
C ARG A 259 -3.11 -8.15 27.03
N SER A 260 -4.26 -7.74 26.49
CA SER A 260 -5.38 -7.24 27.30
C SER A 260 -6.23 -8.34 27.96
N THR A 261 -6.03 -9.60 27.56
CA THR A 261 -6.74 -10.78 28.10
C THR A 261 -5.89 -11.63 29.03
N SER A 262 -4.61 -11.26 29.24
CA SER A 262 -3.65 -11.89 30.17
C SER A 262 -3.52 -11.08 31.46
#